data_c67fba71490c824f8094d4616817c43c
#
_entry.id   c67fba71490c824f8094d4616817c43c
#
_cell.length_a   1.000
_cell.length_b   1.000
_cell.length_c   1.000
_cell.angle_alpha   90.00
_cell.angle_beta   90.00
_cell.angle_gamma   90.00
#
_symmetry.space_group_name_H-M   'P 1'
#
loop_
_entity.id
_entity.type
_entity.pdbx_description
1 polymer ?
#
loop_
_entity_poly.entity_id
_entity_poly.type
_entity_poly.pdbx_seq_one_letter_code
_entity_poly.pdbx_strand_id
1 'polypeptide(L)'
;MSKQQGELDLRQFKDQIAVITGAGNNGIGWGIAKHVASELGMHIVLVDLHMSVVDEACAQLRELAPDRKILGVQCDVTNIEELEKVAQVVSEEISGHPIGMVFANAGVIFNKTILNSSLEDWETTLDVNVIGVVATAKVFVPVLQSQGTESVFCTTASVGGLVRGDGGAASYQASKHAVVAMTESLSFEIAKKSPQVRVCVLCPCIVSSSLMASSLVNQKASKGELDGEVQQLRPASNAFAMTPENHATQVFDLMREGKFYLVTDNVKPYVEHDYPFEARAIIRERFQNLDNLELDNSDAFVERTQGNPTSILKGAMFQEIQRLNALKK
;
A
#
# COMPACT_ATOMS: atom_id res chain seq x y z
N MET A 1 -11.80 -16.39 -6.26
CA MET A 1 -10.96 -15.64 -7.23
C MET A 1 -11.60 -14.30 -7.44
N SER A 2 -10.92 -13.18 -7.10
CA SER A 2 -11.34 -11.87 -7.57
C SER A 2 -11.36 -11.95 -9.10
N LYS A 3 -12.51 -11.63 -9.75
CA LYS A 3 -12.49 -11.41 -11.20
C LYS A 3 -11.35 -10.45 -11.46
N GLN A 4 -10.41 -10.81 -12.35
CA GLN A 4 -9.45 -9.85 -12.87
C GLN A 4 -10.24 -8.61 -13.24
N GLN A 5 -9.92 -7.50 -12.62
CA GLN A 5 -10.47 -6.23 -13.04
C GLN A 5 -9.92 -6.05 -14.46
N GLY A 6 -10.79 -5.85 -15.46
CA GLY A 6 -10.34 -5.71 -16.85
C GLY A 6 -9.29 -4.61 -17.01
N GLU A 7 -8.66 -4.54 -18.16
CA GLU A 7 -7.69 -3.48 -18.49
C GLU A 7 -8.19 -2.10 -18.05
N LEU A 8 -7.25 -1.26 -17.61
CA LEU A 8 -7.53 0.10 -17.14
C LEU A 8 -6.93 1.12 -18.12
N ASP A 9 -7.77 1.93 -18.73
CA ASP A 9 -7.28 3.05 -19.53
C ASP A 9 -6.83 4.20 -18.63
N LEU A 10 -5.54 4.31 -18.40
CA LEU A 10 -4.97 5.34 -17.54
C LEU A 10 -5.15 6.78 -18.07
N ARG A 11 -5.41 6.97 -19.36
CA ARG A 11 -5.62 8.29 -19.96
C ARG A 11 -6.87 8.99 -19.44
N GLN A 12 -7.84 8.22 -18.94
CA GLN A 12 -9.08 8.76 -18.36
C GLN A 12 -8.86 9.57 -17.08
N PHE A 13 -7.71 9.38 -16.39
CA PHE A 13 -7.37 10.08 -15.17
C PHE A 13 -6.74 11.47 -15.38
N LYS A 14 -6.50 11.85 -16.64
CA LYS A 14 -6.00 13.19 -16.95
C LYS A 14 -6.89 14.26 -16.33
N ASP A 15 -6.28 15.29 -15.75
CA ASP A 15 -6.91 16.40 -15.05
C ASP A 15 -7.69 16.00 -13.76
N GLN A 16 -7.65 14.73 -13.35
CA GLN A 16 -8.14 14.27 -12.05
C GLN A 16 -7.05 14.42 -10.97
N ILE A 17 -7.41 14.19 -9.71
CA ILE A 17 -6.52 14.36 -8.56
C ILE A 17 -5.92 13.00 -8.15
N ALA A 18 -4.61 12.96 -7.90
CA ALA A 18 -3.95 11.88 -7.20
C ALA A 18 -3.56 12.34 -5.79
N VAL A 19 -4.01 11.62 -4.76
CA VAL A 19 -3.64 11.83 -3.35
C VAL A 19 -2.65 10.74 -2.96
N ILE A 20 -1.47 11.13 -2.44
CA ILE A 20 -0.37 10.20 -2.15
C ILE A 20 0.15 10.48 -0.75
N THR A 21 0.01 9.52 0.17
CA THR A 21 0.58 9.61 1.52
C THR A 21 2.01 9.08 1.56
N GLY A 22 2.85 9.66 2.42
CA GLY A 22 4.27 9.29 2.50
C GLY A 22 5.04 9.63 1.23
N ALA A 23 4.77 10.79 0.64
CA ALA A 23 5.25 11.18 -0.68
C ALA A 23 6.30 12.31 -0.66
N GLY A 24 6.70 12.74 0.51
CA GLY A 24 7.59 13.90 0.66
C GLY A 24 9.06 13.66 0.34
N ASN A 25 9.54 12.46 0.12
CA ASN A 25 10.98 12.19 0.07
C ASN A 25 11.33 11.11 -0.94
N ASN A 26 12.05 11.43 -1.99
CA ASN A 26 12.73 10.55 -2.98
C ASN A 26 12.52 9.02 -2.84
N GLY A 27 11.28 8.59 -2.60
CA GLY A 27 10.88 7.20 -2.39
C GLY A 27 9.77 6.77 -3.36
N ILE A 28 9.06 5.71 -2.98
CA ILE A 28 7.97 5.14 -3.77
C ILE A 28 6.89 6.19 -4.06
N GLY A 29 6.42 6.90 -3.03
CA GLY A 29 5.39 7.94 -3.19
C GLY A 29 5.84 9.08 -4.11
N TRP A 30 7.10 9.49 -4.02
CA TRP A 30 7.70 10.47 -4.93
C TRP A 30 7.72 9.98 -6.38
N GLY A 31 8.19 8.74 -6.63
CA GLY A 31 8.21 8.16 -7.98
C GLY A 31 6.81 8.08 -8.59
N ILE A 32 5.80 7.69 -7.79
CA ILE A 32 4.40 7.69 -8.19
C ILE A 32 3.94 9.11 -8.52
N ALA A 33 4.23 10.10 -7.65
CA ALA A 33 3.84 11.50 -7.85
C ALA A 33 4.41 12.07 -9.16
N LYS A 34 5.70 11.82 -9.45
CA LYS A 34 6.31 12.20 -10.72
C LYS A 34 5.59 11.59 -11.91
N HIS A 35 5.35 10.29 -11.88
CA HIS A 35 4.69 9.59 -12.99
C HIS A 35 3.28 10.10 -13.24
N VAL A 36 2.45 10.26 -12.20
CA VAL A 36 1.08 10.74 -12.39
C VAL A 36 1.03 12.21 -12.82
N ALA A 37 2.01 13.03 -12.44
CA ALA A 37 2.10 14.42 -12.89
C ALA A 37 2.52 14.52 -14.36
N SER A 38 3.63 13.86 -14.73
CA SER A 38 4.25 14.01 -16.05
C SER A 38 3.62 13.12 -17.13
N GLU A 39 3.30 11.86 -16.81
CA GLU A 39 2.82 10.89 -17.80
C GLU A 39 1.29 10.83 -17.89
N LEU A 40 0.58 10.99 -16.74
CA LEU A 40 -0.87 10.93 -16.73
C LEU A 40 -1.54 12.31 -16.72
N GLY A 41 -0.78 13.39 -16.48
CA GLY A 41 -1.30 14.75 -16.45
C GLY A 41 -2.34 14.99 -15.36
N MET A 42 -2.14 14.39 -14.17
CA MET A 42 -3.03 14.56 -13.01
C MET A 42 -2.60 15.75 -12.14
N HIS A 43 -3.54 16.27 -11.37
CA HIS A 43 -3.26 17.15 -10.24
C HIS A 43 -2.79 16.31 -9.04
N ILE A 44 -1.91 16.86 -8.21
CA ILE A 44 -1.23 16.11 -7.15
C ILE A 44 -1.50 16.70 -5.78
N VAL A 45 -1.79 15.83 -4.81
CA VAL A 45 -1.78 16.15 -3.39
C VAL A 45 -0.76 15.25 -2.71
N LEU A 46 0.33 15.84 -2.24
CA LEU A 46 1.35 15.15 -1.44
C LEU A 46 1.01 15.30 0.04
N VAL A 47 0.99 14.20 0.73
CA VAL A 47 0.70 14.12 2.17
C VAL A 47 1.87 13.47 2.87
N ASP A 48 2.47 14.14 3.85
CA ASP A 48 3.56 13.58 4.66
C ASP A 48 3.54 14.18 6.08
N LEU A 49 4.22 13.52 7.00
CA LEU A 49 4.34 13.95 8.39
C LEU A 49 5.13 15.28 8.53
N HIS A 50 6.10 15.51 7.64
CA HIS A 50 7.03 16.63 7.71
C HIS A 50 6.81 17.62 6.56
N MET A 51 6.29 18.81 6.86
CA MET A 51 6.01 19.84 5.86
C MET A 51 7.23 20.26 5.04
N SER A 52 8.40 20.34 5.64
CA SER A 52 9.64 20.70 4.94
C SER A 52 9.98 19.76 3.78
N VAL A 53 9.69 18.48 3.95
CA VAL A 53 9.92 17.45 2.91
C VAL A 53 8.86 17.55 1.82
N VAL A 54 7.61 17.84 2.19
CA VAL A 54 6.50 18.08 1.27
C VAL A 54 6.75 19.31 0.40
N ASP A 55 7.21 20.42 1.00
CA ASP A 55 7.47 21.67 0.29
C ASP A 55 8.55 21.49 -0.79
N GLU A 56 9.64 20.78 -0.46
CA GLU A 56 10.69 20.47 -1.43
C GLU A 56 10.16 19.63 -2.59
N ALA A 57 9.39 18.59 -2.31
CA ALA A 57 8.79 17.73 -3.30
C ALA A 57 7.79 18.49 -4.20
N CYS A 58 6.96 19.35 -3.60
CA CYS A 58 6.03 20.19 -4.33
C CYS A 58 6.75 21.19 -5.26
N ALA A 59 7.86 21.78 -4.82
CA ALA A 59 8.65 22.69 -5.65
C ALA A 59 9.18 21.98 -6.89
N GLN A 60 9.77 20.80 -6.73
CA GLN A 60 10.29 19.99 -7.83
C GLN A 60 9.17 19.56 -8.81
N LEU A 61 7.99 19.17 -8.29
CA LEU A 61 6.86 18.78 -9.15
C LEU A 61 6.28 19.96 -9.93
N ARG A 62 6.25 21.16 -9.36
CA ARG A 62 5.78 22.37 -10.07
C ARG A 62 6.70 22.75 -11.21
N GLU A 63 8.01 22.51 -11.08
CA GLU A 63 8.96 22.68 -12.17
C GLU A 63 8.75 21.63 -13.27
N LEU A 64 8.48 20.38 -12.88
CA LEU A 64 8.29 19.27 -13.81
C LEU A 64 6.95 19.34 -14.56
N ALA A 65 5.88 19.77 -13.88
CA ALA A 65 4.51 19.80 -14.41
C ALA A 65 3.82 21.14 -14.09
N PRO A 66 4.26 22.26 -14.72
CA PRO A 66 3.82 23.61 -14.37
C PRO A 66 2.31 23.84 -14.62
N ASP A 67 1.70 23.05 -15.50
CA ASP A 67 0.27 23.14 -15.80
C ASP A 67 -0.61 22.33 -14.83
N ARG A 68 -0.02 21.70 -13.83
CA ARG A 68 -0.73 20.89 -12.83
C ARG A 68 -0.85 21.63 -11.51
N LYS A 69 -1.97 21.44 -10.81
CA LYS A 69 -2.09 21.88 -9.42
C LYS A 69 -1.33 20.91 -8.54
N ILE A 70 -0.36 21.40 -7.79
CA ILE A 70 0.47 20.63 -6.87
C ILE A 70 0.27 21.20 -5.47
N LEU A 71 -0.32 20.41 -4.59
CA LEU A 71 -0.64 20.77 -3.22
C LEU A 71 0.14 19.88 -2.25
N GLY A 72 0.71 20.47 -1.24
CA GLY A 72 1.36 19.78 -0.13
C GLY A 72 0.56 19.96 1.15
N VAL A 73 0.35 18.88 1.89
CA VAL A 73 -0.39 18.90 3.16
C VAL A 73 0.38 18.09 4.21
N GLN A 74 0.66 18.73 5.34
CA GLN A 74 1.20 18.02 6.50
C GLN A 74 0.09 17.23 7.16
N CYS A 75 0.34 15.93 7.43
CA CYS A 75 -0.63 15.06 8.09
C CYS A 75 0.07 13.84 8.68
N ASP A 76 -0.27 13.52 9.91
CA ASP A 76 -0.03 12.21 10.51
C ASP A 76 -1.15 11.27 10.08
N VAL A 77 -0.81 10.24 9.28
CA VAL A 77 -1.80 9.27 8.79
C VAL A 77 -2.43 8.41 9.89
N THR A 78 -1.86 8.40 11.08
CA THR A 78 -2.43 7.71 12.24
C THR A 78 -3.58 8.51 12.87
N ASN A 79 -3.68 9.80 12.54
CA ASN A 79 -4.73 10.71 12.99
C ASN A 79 -5.81 10.86 11.91
N ILE A 80 -6.96 10.22 12.12
CA ILE A 80 -8.06 10.26 11.15
C ILE A 80 -8.62 11.66 10.93
N GLU A 81 -8.64 12.52 11.97
CA GLU A 81 -9.14 13.89 11.88
C GLU A 81 -8.24 14.77 11.00
N GLU A 82 -6.94 14.49 10.99
CA GLU A 82 -6.01 15.16 10.06
C GLU A 82 -6.23 14.69 8.62
N LEU A 83 -6.47 13.41 8.40
CA LEU A 83 -6.82 12.88 7.07
C LEU A 83 -8.16 13.45 6.56
N GLU A 84 -9.16 13.63 7.42
CA GLU A 84 -10.42 14.31 7.08
C GLU A 84 -10.18 15.75 6.64
N LYS A 85 -9.29 16.48 7.31
CA LYS A 85 -8.86 17.82 6.89
C LYS A 85 -8.14 17.79 5.53
N VAL A 86 -7.31 16.77 5.27
CA VAL A 86 -6.71 16.60 3.94
C VAL A 86 -7.81 16.49 2.87
N ALA A 87 -8.81 15.63 3.09
CA ALA A 87 -9.91 15.48 2.14
C ALA A 87 -10.70 16.78 1.92
N GLN A 88 -10.93 17.57 2.98
CA GLN A 88 -11.54 18.88 2.90
C GLN A 88 -10.69 19.85 2.06
N VAL A 89 -9.40 19.99 2.37
CA VAL A 89 -8.46 20.86 1.65
C VAL A 89 -8.39 20.48 0.15
N VAL A 90 -8.38 19.17 -0.18
CA VAL A 90 -8.45 18.71 -1.57
C VAL A 90 -9.71 19.22 -2.28
N SER A 91 -10.86 19.13 -1.63
CA SER A 91 -12.14 19.58 -2.18
C SER A 91 -12.20 21.12 -2.39
N GLU A 92 -11.57 21.88 -1.52
CA GLU A 92 -11.56 23.34 -1.56
C GLU A 92 -10.57 23.88 -2.59
N GLU A 93 -9.30 23.42 -2.54
CA GLU A 93 -8.19 23.98 -3.31
C GLU A 93 -8.13 23.47 -4.76
N ILE A 94 -8.61 22.23 -4.99
CA ILE A 94 -8.64 21.60 -6.32
C ILE A 94 -10.10 21.33 -6.74
N SER A 95 -10.99 22.25 -6.43
CA SER A 95 -12.43 22.11 -6.73
C SER A 95 -12.70 21.90 -8.22
N GLY A 96 -13.73 21.12 -8.52
CA GLY A 96 -14.15 20.80 -9.91
C GLY A 96 -13.43 19.62 -10.54
N HIS A 97 -12.46 19.00 -9.86
CA HIS A 97 -11.75 17.81 -10.33
C HIS A 97 -12.02 16.63 -9.39
N PRO A 98 -12.42 15.45 -9.90
CA PRO A 98 -12.61 14.28 -9.05
C PRO A 98 -11.26 13.70 -8.59
N ILE A 99 -11.27 13.01 -7.46
CA ILE A 99 -10.11 12.21 -7.04
C ILE A 99 -10.10 10.92 -7.87
N GLY A 100 -9.12 10.78 -8.76
CA GLY A 100 -8.96 9.59 -9.59
C GLY A 100 -8.15 8.49 -8.91
N MET A 101 -7.14 8.87 -8.12
CA MET A 101 -6.27 7.89 -7.47
C MET A 101 -5.95 8.29 -6.04
N VAL A 102 -5.92 7.30 -5.15
CA VAL A 102 -5.43 7.44 -3.78
C VAL A 102 -4.40 6.36 -3.51
N PHE A 103 -3.21 6.76 -3.11
CA PHE A 103 -2.14 5.86 -2.70
C PHE A 103 -1.92 5.96 -1.19
N ALA A 104 -2.39 4.98 -0.45
CA ALA A 104 -2.09 4.81 0.97
C ALA A 104 -0.68 4.20 1.09
N ASN A 105 0.34 5.06 0.97
CA ASN A 105 1.74 4.65 0.81
C ASN A 105 2.61 4.94 2.02
N ALA A 106 2.22 5.82 2.94
CA ALA A 106 2.98 6.11 4.15
C ALA A 106 3.36 4.83 4.92
N GLY A 107 4.58 4.79 5.44
CA GLY A 107 5.05 3.63 6.18
C GLY A 107 6.40 3.84 6.83
N VAL A 108 6.66 3.04 7.85
CA VAL A 108 7.92 3.01 8.61
C VAL A 108 8.44 1.58 8.72
N ILE A 109 9.75 1.45 8.98
CA ILE A 109 10.41 0.18 9.20
C ILE A 109 11.36 0.28 10.39
N PHE A 110 11.40 -0.75 11.23
CA PHE A 110 12.44 -0.97 12.24
C PHE A 110 13.15 -2.29 11.91
N ASN A 111 14.46 -2.21 11.63
CA ASN A 111 15.27 -3.38 11.31
C ASN A 111 15.70 -4.12 12.59
N LYS A 112 14.72 -4.73 13.24
CA LYS A 112 14.92 -5.48 14.49
C LYS A 112 14.22 -6.83 14.41
N THR A 113 14.84 -7.85 15.02
CA THR A 113 14.21 -9.17 15.22
C THR A 113 13.08 -9.06 16.27
N ILE A 114 12.22 -10.06 16.39
CA ILE A 114 11.15 -10.09 17.40
C ILE A 114 11.73 -9.90 18.81
N LEU A 115 12.82 -10.58 19.12
CA LEU A 115 13.41 -10.57 20.48
C LEU A 115 14.15 -9.27 20.80
N ASN A 116 14.57 -8.51 19.80
CA ASN A 116 15.32 -7.26 19.95
C ASN A 116 14.48 -6.00 19.70
N SER A 117 13.23 -6.13 19.25
CA SER A 117 12.30 -5.02 19.12
C SER A 117 11.56 -4.74 20.42
N SER A 118 11.33 -3.47 20.72
CA SER A 118 10.45 -3.06 21.81
C SER A 118 8.97 -3.16 21.41
N LEU A 119 8.06 -3.15 22.37
CA LEU A 119 6.62 -3.06 22.07
C LEU A 119 6.30 -1.72 21.37
N GLU A 120 6.99 -0.64 21.72
CA GLU A 120 6.86 0.66 21.07
C GLU A 120 7.24 0.61 19.57
N ASP A 121 8.30 -0.14 19.18
CA ASP A 121 8.63 -0.37 17.76
C ASP A 121 7.47 -1.08 17.03
N TRP A 122 6.80 -2.02 17.70
CA TRP A 122 5.64 -2.73 17.17
C TRP A 122 4.42 -1.81 17.05
N GLU A 123 4.10 -1.09 18.12
CA GLU A 123 2.98 -0.14 18.15
C GLU A 123 3.15 0.89 17.04
N THR A 124 4.29 1.58 16.98
CA THR A 124 4.57 2.56 15.92
C THR A 124 4.46 1.96 14.53
N THR A 125 5.00 0.74 14.32
CA THR A 125 4.93 0.09 13.01
C THR A 125 3.50 -0.24 12.62
N LEU A 126 2.71 -0.77 13.54
CA LEU A 126 1.32 -1.14 13.28
C LEU A 126 0.43 0.09 13.11
N ASP A 127 0.64 1.12 13.92
CA ASP A 127 -0.12 2.37 13.83
C ASP A 127 0.08 3.04 12.47
N VAL A 128 1.32 3.20 12.03
CA VAL A 128 1.58 3.86 10.74
C VAL A 128 1.22 2.94 9.58
N ASN A 129 1.75 1.71 9.55
CA ASN A 129 1.66 0.85 8.37
C ASN A 129 0.29 0.18 8.19
N VAL A 130 -0.48 -0.01 9.27
CA VAL A 130 -1.77 -0.71 9.23
C VAL A 130 -2.91 0.26 9.54
N ILE A 131 -2.90 0.88 10.72
CA ILE A 131 -3.99 1.78 11.13
C ILE A 131 -4.03 3.02 10.24
N GLY A 132 -2.87 3.60 9.86
CA GLY A 132 -2.80 4.71 8.91
C GLY A 132 -3.36 4.37 7.54
N VAL A 133 -3.15 3.15 7.04
CA VAL A 133 -3.78 2.68 5.79
C VAL A 133 -5.29 2.50 5.96
N VAL A 134 -5.75 1.94 7.09
CA VAL A 134 -7.19 1.84 7.39
C VAL A 134 -7.83 3.23 7.49
N ALA A 135 -7.20 4.17 8.18
CA ALA A 135 -7.69 5.54 8.31
C ALA A 135 -7.79 6.22 6.94
N THR A 136 -6.74 6.10 6.11
CA THR A 136 -6.77 6.61 4.72
C THR A 136 -7.92 5.99 3.92
N ALA A 137 -8.15 4.68 4.04
CA ALA A 137 -9.27 4.02 3.37
C ALA A 137 -10.62 4.53 3.88
N LYS A 138 -10.79 4.69 5.20
CA LYS A 138 -12.04 5.18 5.81
C LYS A 138 -12.40 6.60 5.38
N VAL A 139 -11.40 7.44 5.13
CA VAL A 139 -11.61 8.82 4.68
C VAL A 139 -11.87 8.87 3.17
N PHE A 140 -11.02 8.26 2.36
CA PHE A 140 -11.04 8.47 0.92
C PHE A 140 -11.94 7.50 0.15
N VAL A 141 -12.10 6.24 0.59
CA VAL A 141 -12.96 5.28 -0.15
C VAL A 141 -14.40 5.76 -0.26
N PRO A 142 -15.06 6.29 0.80
CA PRO A 142 -16.39 6.88 0.66
C PRO A 142 -16.45 8.05 -0.33
N VAL A 143 -15.40 8.88 -0.40
CA VAL A 143 -15.31 9.98 -1.39
C VAL A 143 -15.26 9.40 -2.80
N LEU A 144 -14.38 8.43 -3.07
CA LEU A 144 -14.28 7.75 -4.37
C LEU A 144 -15.61 7.11 -4.78
N GLN A 145 -16.32 6.50 -3.83
CA GLN A 145 -17.63 5.88 -4.08
C GLN A 145 -18.69 6.92 -4.47
N SER A 146 -18.71 8.06 -3.77
CA SER A 146 -19.71 9.11 -3.97
C SER A 146 -19.57 9.86 -5.28
N GLN A 147 -18.36 9.93 -5.83
CA GLN A 147 -18.07 10.61 -7.10
C GLN A 147 -18.69 9.90 -8.31
N GLY A 148 -18.90 8.59 -8.24
CA GLY A 148 -19.46 7.80 -9.33
C GLY A 148 -18.55 7.65 -10.55
N THR A 149 -17.34 8.22 -10.52
CA THR A 149 -16.32 8.11 -11.58
C THR A 149 -15.39 6.93 -11.32
N GLU A 150 -14.76 6.42 -12.38
CA GLU A 150 -13.74 5.38 -12.23
C GLU A 150 -12.57 5.94 -11.41
N SER A 151 -12.14 5.18 -10.41
CA SER A 151 -11.09 5.59 -9.49
C SER A 151 -10.31 4.40 -8.97
N VAL A 152 -9.12 4.66 -8.41
CA VAL A 152 -8.21 3.64 -7.87
C VAL A 152 -7.87 3.97 -6.42
N PHE A 153 -8.04 2.99 -5.53
CA PHE A 153 -7.48 3.01 -4.19
C PHE A 153 -6.37 1.96 -4.10
N CYS A 154 -5.14 2.41 -3.94
CA CYS A 154 -3.96 1.54 -3.91
C CYS A 154 -3.27 1.62 -2.54
N THR A 155 -3.04 0.47 -1.91
CA THR A 155 -2.27 0.39 -0.67
C THR A 155 -0.83 -0.05 -0.95
N THR A 156 0.13 0.40 -0.16
CA THR A 156 1.53 -0.05 -0.29
C THR A 156 1.89 -1.07 0.79
N ALA A 157 1.89 -2.34 0.39
CA ALA A 157 2.44 -3.43 1.17
C ALA A 157 3.97 -3.58 0.90
N SER A 158 4.42 -4.76 0.58
CA SER A 158 5.78 -5.14 0.21
C SER A 158 5.78 -6.59 -0.28
N VAL A 159 6.79 -7.04 -1.01
CA VAL A 159 7.05 -8.47 -1.16
C VAL A 159 7.24 -9.15 0.21
N GLY A 160 7.76 -8.40 1.21
CA GLY A 160 7.82 -8.86 2.61
C GLY A 160 6.45 -9.08 3.27
N GLY A 161 5.34 -8.67 2.64
CA GLY A 161 3.96 -9.00 3.01
C GLY A 161 3.43 -10.29 2.36
N LEU A 162 4.16 -10.86 1.40
CA LEU A 162 3.78 -12.06 0.65
C LEU A 162 4.64 -13.27 1.01
N VAL A 163 5.86 -13.05 1.50
CA VAL A 163 6.86 -14.10 1.72
C VAL A 163 7.37 -14.10 3.16
N ARG A 164 7.98 -15.21 3.56
CA ARG A 164 8.74 -15.29 4.80
C ARG A 164 9.96 -14.39 4.72
N GLY A 165 10.20 -13.59 5.75
CA GLY A 165 11.42 -12.81 5.87
C GLY A 165 12.61 -13.59 6.42
N ASP A 166 13.76 -12.94 6.43
CA ASP A 166 15.04 -13.43 6.94
C ASP A 166 15.20 -13.33 8.48
N GLY A 167 14.15 -12.84 9.17
CA GLY A 167 14.16 -12.63 10.63
C GLY A 167 14.52 -11.21 11.06
N GLY A 168 14.98 -10.35 10.15
CA GLY A 168 15.06 -8.91 10.37
C GLY A 168 13.71 -8.21 10.13
N ALA A 169 13.51 -7.01 10.66
CA ALA A 169 12.30 -6.19 10.44
C ALA A 169 10.97 -6.92 10.70
N ALA A 170 10.87 -7.63 11.83
CA ALA A 170 9.74 -8.51 12.12
C ALA A 170 8.40 -7.79 12.20
N SER A 171 8.32 -6.63 12.88
CA SER A 171 7.11 -5.81 12.97
C SER A 171 6.68 -5.29 11.59
N TYR A 172 7.64 -4.87 10.77
CA TYR A 172 7.37 -4.43 9.40
C TYR A 172 6.76 -5.54 8.55
N GLN A 173 7.35 -6.74 8.58
CA GLN A 173 6.81 -7.87 7.81
C GLN A 173 5.40 -8.25 8.25
N ALA A 174 5.16 -8.31 9.56
CA ALA A 174 3.82 -8.55 10.10
C ALA A 174 2.83 -7.48 9.63
N SER A 175 3.22 -6.19 9.68
CA SER A 175 2.38 -5.09 9.20
C SER A 175 2.06 -5.20 7.71
N LYS A 176 3.04 -5.58 6.88
CA LYS A 176 2.84 -5.67 5.43
C LYS A 176 2.00 -6.90 5.02
N HIS A 177 2.04 -7.99 5.78
CA HIS A 177 1.07 -9.10 5.63
C HIS A 177 -0.35 -8.64 6.00
N ALA A 178 -0.49 -7.86 7.08
CA ALA A 178 -1.78 -7.29 7.45
C ALA A 178 -2.34 -6.37 6.35
N VAL A 179 -1.50 -5.51 5.74
CA VAL A 179 -1.92 -4.64 4.62
C VAL A 179 -2.40 -5.46 3.43
N VAL A 180 -1.73 -6.54 3.06
CA VAL A 180 -2.20 -7.43 1.99
C VAL A 180 -3.59 -7.98 2.32
N ALA A 181 -3.75 -8.60 3.48
CA ALA A 181 -5.01 -9.23 3.88
C ALA A 181 -6.18 -8.25 3.96
N MET A 182 -5.94 -7.03 4.51
CA MET A 182 -6.99 -6.02 4.59
C MET A 182 -7.36 -5.44 3.23
N THR A 183 -6.39 -5.31 2.31
CA THR A 183 -6.65 -4.81 0.96
C THR A 183 -7.47 -5.83 0.15
N GLU A 184 -7.17 -7.11 0.29
CA GLU A 184 -7.99 -8.19 -0.27
C GLU A 184 -9.43 -8.10 0.24
N SER A 185 -9.60 -7.96 1.57
CA SER A 185 -10.94 -7.81 2.19
C SER A 185 -11.68 -6.58 1.64
N LEU A 186 -11.00 -5.42 1.58
CA LEU A 186 -11.57 -4.19 1.04
C LEU A 186 -11.99 -4.35 -0.42
N SER A 187 -11.18 -5.03 -1.24
CA SER A 187 -11.51 -5.25 -2.65
C SER A 187 -12.82 -6.02 -2.83
N PHE A 188 -13.07 -7.04 -1.99
CA PHE A 188 -14.33 -7.78 -2.00
C PHE A 188 -15.51 -6.96 -1.51
N GLU A 189 -15.30 -6.11 -0.52
CA GLU A 189 -16.33 -5.21 -0.01
C GLU A 189 -16.77 -4.21 -1.08
N ILE A 190 -15.80 -3.59 -1.76
CA ILE A 190 -16.03 -2.52 -2.73
C ILE A 190 -16.59 -3.06 -4.04
N ALA A 191 -16.09 -4.19 -4.54
CA ALA A 191 -16.47 -4.74 -5.85
C ALA A 191 -17.99 -4.96 -6.02
N LYS A 192 -18.73 -5.18 -4.94
CA LYS A 192 -20.19 -5.39 -4.96
C LYS A 192 -20.99 -4.09 -4.93
N LYS A 193 -20.46 -3.06 -4.26
CA LYS A 193 -21.19 -1.82 -3.98
C LYS A 193 -20.84 -0.70 -4.96
N SER A 194 -19.58 -0.67 -5.40
CA SER A 194 -19.02 0.43 -6.17
C SER A 194 -17.96 -0.10 -7.15
N PRO A 195 -18.39 -0.83 -8.20
CA PRO A 195 -17.46 -1.48 -9.14
C PRO A 195 -16.55 -0.50 -9.90
N GLN A 196 -16.89 0.80 -9.92
CA GLN A 196 -16.07 1.88 -10.48
C GLN A 196 -14.86 2.22 -9.60
N VAL A 197 -14.81 1.77 -8.33
CA VAL A 197 -13.67 1.95 -7.45
C VAL A 197 -12.80 0.70 -7.51
N ARG A 198 -11.66 0.79 -8.15
CA ARG A 198 -10.69 -0.31 -8.20
C ARG A 198 -9.81 -0.29 -6.95
N VAL A 199 -9.61 -1.45 -6.36
CA VAL A 199 -8.72 -1.62 -5.22
C VAL A 199 -7.55 -2.50 -5.64
N CYS A 200 -6.32 -2.09 -5.34
CA CYS A 200 -5.11 -2.87 -5.61
C CYS A 200 -4.09 -2.74 -4.48
N VAL A 201 -3.18 -3.68 -4.41
CA VAL A 201 -2.09 -3.70 -3.43
C VAL A 201 -0.74 -3.68 -4.13
N LEU A 202 0.06 -2.67 -3.82
CA LEU A 202 1.42 -2.54 -4.29
C LEU A 202 2.35 -3.34 -3.39
N CYS A 203 3.10 -4.25 -3.98
CA CYS A 203 4.05 -5.14 -3.32
C CYS A 203 5.45 -4.92 -3.90
N PRO A 204 6.13 -3.81 -3.52
CA PRO A 204 7.47 -3.53 -4.03
C PRO A 204 8.49 -4.55 -3.51
N CYS A 205 9.46 -4.86 -4.36
CA CYS A 205 10.72 -5.43 -3.93
C CYS A 205 11.62 -4.31 -3.35
N ILE A 206 12.91 -4.32 -3.58
CA ILE A 206 13.82 -3.30 -3.06
C ILE A 206 13.76 -2.07 -3.97
N VAL A 207 13.25 -0.97 -3.46
CA VAL A 207 13.24 0.35 -4.11
C VAL A 207 14.14 1.30 -3.34
N SER A 208 14.97 2.06 -4.06
CA SER A 208 15.79 3.12 -3.46
C SER A 208 14.88 4.15 -2.81
N SER A 209 14.92 4.26 -1.49
CA SER A 209 14.05 5.15 -0.75
C SER A 209 14.69 5.56 0.57
N SER A 210 14.19 6.62 1.17
CA SER A 210 14.58 7.06 2.51
C SER A 210 14.03 6.16 3.63
N LEU A 211 13.18 5.18 3.33
CA LEU A 211 12.52 4.31 4.32
C LEU A 211 13.53 3.65 5.29
N MET A 212 14.64 3.10 4.75
CA MET A 212 15.69 2.48 5.57
C MET A 212 16.46 3.50 6.39
N ALA A 213 16.68 4.68 5.86
CA ALA A 213 17.35 5.78 6.57
C ALA A 213 16.44 6.38 7.65
N SER A 214 15.14 6.49 7.39
CA SER A 214 14.12 6.89 8.37
C SER A 214 14.04 5.91 9.54
N SER A 215 14.30 4.62 9.32
CA SER A 215 14.42 3.62 10.38
C SER A 215 15.48 3.98 11.42
N LEU A 216 16.66 4.45 10.96
CA LEU A 216 17.74 4.87 11.86
C LEU A 216 17.37 6.13 12.65
N VAL A 217 16.66 7.06 12.03
CA VAL A 217 16.18 8.30 12.67
C VAL A 217 15.09 7.95 13.70
N ASN A 218 14.13 7.13 13.34
CA ASN A 218 13.08 6.70 14.26
C ASN A 218 13.63 5.94 15.47
N GLN A 219 14.67 5.11 15.27
CA GLN A 219 15.38 4.44 16.36
C GLN A 219 16.12 5.42 17.30
N LYS A 220 16.64 6.53 16.77
CA LYS A 220 17.28 7.56 17.58
C LYS A 220 16.26 8.44 18.28
N ALA A 221 15.15 8.76 17.61
CA ALA A 221 14.05 9.54 18.18
C ALA A 221 13.43 8.84 19.40
N SER A 222 13.17 7.53 19.30
CA SER A 222 12.67 6.74 20.42
C SER A 222 13.63 6.67 21.63
N LYS A 223 14.91 7.03 21.42
CA LYS A 223 15.93 7.09 22.50
C LYS A 223 16.16 8.51 23.02
N GLY A 224 15.45 9.53 22.51
CA GLY A 224 15.68 10.93 22.86
C GLY A 224 17.02 11.49 22.36
N GLU A 225 17.64 10.86 21.37
CA GLU A 225 18.97 11.20 20.85
C GLU A 225 18.93 12.13 19.61
N LEU A 226 17.76 12.67 19.24
CA LEU A 226 17.62 13.54 18.08
C LEU A 226 17.58 15.02 18.44
N ASP A 227 18.69 15.70 18.18
CA ASP A 227 18.72 17.13 17.91
C ASP A 227 18.62 17.38 16.39
N GLY A 228 17.48 17.88 15.94
CA GLY A 228 17.35 18.80 14.80
C GLY A 228 17.67 18.34 13.36
N GLU A 229 18.27 17.20 13.08
CA GLU A 229 18.76 16.86 11.73
C GLU A 229 17.97 15.74 11.02
N VAL A 230 16.65 15.93 10.81
CA VAL A 230 15.87 15.08 9.88
C VAL A 230 16.18 15.42 8.41
N GLN A 231 17.01 16.43 8.17
CA GLN A 231 17.03 17.20 6.93
C GLN A 231 17.68 16.58 5.69
N GLN A 232 18.37 15.46 5.75
CA GLN A 232 18.91 14.83 4.52
C GLN A 232 19.14 13.34 4.66
N LEU A 233 18.07 12.57 4.80
CA LEU A 233 18.15 11.13 4.62
C LEU A 233 18.33 10.81 3.13
N ARG A 234 19.57 10.64 2.69
CA ARG A 234 19.85 10.15 1.35
C ARG A 234 19.38 8.70 1.24
N PRO A 235 18.72 8.32 0.13
CA PRO A 235 18.42 6.92 -0.15
C PRO A 235 19.68 6.08 0.00
N ALA A 236 19.59 4.95 0.70
CA ALA A 236 20.70 4.02 0.72
C ALA A 236 21.02 3.62 -0.72
N SER A 237 22.25 3.93 -1.20
CA SER A 237 22.71 3.53 -2.52
C SER A 237 22.92 2.01 -2.52
N ASN A 238 21.86 1.27 -2.80
CA ASN A 238 21.95 -0.15 -3.02
C ASN A 238 21.98 -0.36 -4.53
N ALA A 239 23.09 -0.88 -5.06
CA ALA A 239 23.25 -1.17 -6.49
C ALA A 239 22.15 -2.10 -7.05
N PHE A 240 21.44 -2.79 -6.17
CA PHE A 240 20.34 -3.71 -6.52
C PHE A 240 18.95 -3.08 -6.36
N ALA A 241 18.85 -1.88 -5.80
CA ALA A 241 17.56 -1.21 -5.63
C ALA A 241 17.07 -0.61 -6.95
N MET A 242 15.78 -0.78 -7.21
CA MET A 242 15.09 -0.10 -8.30
C MET A 242 14.99 1.40 -8.01
N THR A 243 15.11 2.24 -9.02
CA THR A 243 14.81 3.66 -8.84
C THR A 243 13.31 3.88 -8.64
N PRO A 244 12.88 4.93 -7.91
CA PRO A 244 11.47 5.26 -7.75
C PRO A 244 10.72 5.43 -9.10
N GLU A 245 11.40 5.97 -10.12
CA GLU A 245 10.83 6.16 -11.45
C GLU A 245 10.56 4.83 -12.16
N ASN A 246 11.55 3.93 -12.20
CA ASN A 246 11.39 2.60 -12.81
C ASN A 246 10.33 1.78 -12.08
N HIS A 247 10.28 1.92 -10.74
CA HIS A 247 9.24 1.31 -9.93
C HIS A 247 7.86 1.85 -10.33
N ALA A 248 7.68 3.16 -10.42
CA ALA A 248 6.42 3.77 -10.81
C ALA A 248 5.97 3.30 -12.20
N THR A 249 6.89 3.24 -13.18
CA THR A 249 6.57 2.72 -14.52
C THR A 249 5.97 1.32 -14.44
N GLN A 250 6.60 0.40 -13.68
CA GLN A 250 6.07 -0.96 -13.52
C GLN A 250 4.71 -0.98 -12.80
N VAL A 251 4.51 -0.13 -11.79
CA VAL A 251 3.22 -0.01 -11.09
C VAL A 251 2.11 0.32 -12.07
N PHE A 252 2.30 1.33 -12.92
CA PHE A 252 1.27 1.77 -13.84
C PHE A 252 1.08 0.80 -15.03
N ASP A 253 2.11 0.08 -15.45
CA ASP A 253 1.97 -1.01 -16.42
C ASP A 253 1.09 -2.15 -15.85
N LEU A 254 1.34 -2.58 -14.62
CA LEU A 254 0.53 -3.59 -13.94
C LEU A 254 -0.90 -3.11 -13.69
N MET A 255 -1.09 -1.82 -13.34
CA MET A 255 -2.43 -1.22 -13.21
C MET A 255 -3.18 -1.24 -14.55
N ARG A 256 -2.51 -0.90 -15.65
CA ARG A 256 -3.08 -0.94 -17.00
C ARG A 256 -3.54 -2.35 -17.37
N GLU A 257 -2.80 -3.38 -16.96
CA GLU A 257 -3.18 -4.79 -17.13
C GLU A 257 -4.31 -5.24 -16.20
N GLY A 258 -4.81 -4.39 -15.32
CA GLY A 258 -5.88 -4.71 -14.37
C GLY A 258 -5.46 -5.66 -13.24
N LYS A 259 -4.17 -5.69 -12.89
CA LYS A 259 -3.67 -6.53 -11.79
C LYS A 259 -4.13 -6.01 -10.44
N PHE A 260 -4.48 -6.92 -9.54
CA PHE A 260 -4.75 -6.60 -8.13
C PHE A 260 -3.45 -6.51 -7.32
N TYR A 261 -2.54 -7.49 -7.46
CA TYR A 261 -1.22 -7.45 -6.85
C TYR A 261 -0.24 -6.81 -7.81
N LEU A 262 0.24 -5.61 -7.45
CA LEU A 262 1.23 -4.87 -8.22
C LEU A 262 2.62 -5.23 -7.69
N VAL A 263 3.11 -6.40 -8.06
CA VAL A 263 4.43 -6.89 -7.64
C VAL A 263 5.48 -6.35 -8.60
N THR A 264 6.32 -5.44 -8.09
CA THR A 264 7.40 -4.82 -8.87
C THR A 264 8.73 -5.40 -8.47
N ASP A 265 9.58 -5.69 -9.44
CA ASP A 265 10.91 -6.23 -9.19
C ASP A 265 11.96 -5.70 -10.18
N ASN A 266 13.22 -5.76 -9.78
CA ASN A 266 14.36 -5.42 -10.62
C ASN A 266 14.96 -6.70 -11.23
N VAL A 267 14.26 -7.29 -12.20
CA VAL A 267 14.52 -8.63 -12.73
C VAL A 267 15.93 -8.81 -13.33
N LYS A 268 16.59 -7.75 -13.79
CA LYS A 268 17.85 -7.88 -14.54
C LYS A 268 19.09 -8.19 -13.69
N PRO A 269 19.29 -7.63 -12.48
CA PRO A 269 20.43 -7.99 -11.64
C PRO A 269 20.25 -9.29 -10.85
N TYR A 270 19.04 -9.77 -10.70
CA TYR A 270 18.71 -10.93 -9.86
C TYR A 270 18.77 -12.29 -10.59
N VAL A 271 19.02 -12.27 -11.90
CA VAL A 271 19.24 -13.53 -12.67
C VAL A 271 20.53 -14.22 -12.24
N GLU A 272 21.49 -13.48 -11.65
CA GLU A 272 22.74 -14.02 -11.13
C GLU A 272 22.72 -14.34 -9.62
N HIS A 273 21.69 -13.88 -8.89
CA HIS A 273 21.53 -14.14 -7.46
C HIS A 273 20.09 -14.58 -7.19
N ASP A 274 19.89 -15.80 -6.75
CA ASP A 274 18.61 -16.54 -6.60
C ASP A 274 17.51 -15.85 -5.75
N TYR A 275 17.72 -14.65 -5.23
CA TYR A 275 16.83 -14.03 -4.24
C TYR A 275 15.37 -13.76 -4.70
N PRO A 276 15.08 -13.23 -5.90
CA PRO A 276 13.70 -13.11 -6.38
C PRO A 276 13.11 -14.45 -6.82
N PHE A 277 13.96 -15.39 -7.25
CA PHE A 277 13.53 -16.75 -7.50
C PHE A 277 13.09 -17.44 -6.21
N GLU A 278 13.80 -17.23 -5.10
CA GLU A 278 13.39 -17.73 -3.80
C GLU A 278 12.07 -17.10 -3.32
N ALA A 279 11.88 -15.78 -3.47
CA ALA A 279 10.63 -15.13 -3.11
C ALA A 279 9.46 -15.68 -3.95
N ARG A 280 9.64 -15.80 -5.27
CA ARG A 280 8.63 -16.40 -6.17
C ARG A 280 8.43 -17.90 -5.89
N ALA A 281 9.48 -18.62 -5.54
CA ALA A 281 9.41 -20.02 -5.15
C ALA A 281 8.65 -20.18 -3.83
N ILE A 282 8.91 -19.34 -2.83
CA ILE A 282 8.22 -19.34 -1.53
C ILE A 282 6.72 -18.99 -1.70
N ILE A 283 6.40 -17.99 -2.52
CA ILE A 283 5.01 -17.66 -2.85
C ILE A 283 4.35 -18.89 -3.53
N ARG A 284 5.01 -19.45 -4.52
CA ARG A 284 4.53 -20.64 -5.25
C ARG A 284 4.39 -21.84 -4.32
N GLU A 285 5.37 -22.10 -3.45
CA GLU A 285 5.33 -23.15 -2.45
C GLU A 285 4.20 -22.97 -1.44
N ARG A 286 3.95 -21.73 -0.96
CA ARG A 286 2.80 -21.44 -0.11
C ARG A 286 1.47 -21.75 -0.81
N PHE A 287 1.32 -21.34 -2.07
CA PHE A 287 0.13 -21.67 -2.85
C PHE A 287 0.04 -23.17 -3.14
N GLN A 288 1.14 -23.84 -3.48
CA GLN A 288 1.17 -25.30 -3.68
C GLN A 288 0.89 -26.06 -2.39
N ASN A 289 1.36 -25.58 -1.24
CA ASN A 289 1.05 -26.22 0.04
C ASN A 289 -0.41 -25.99 0.45
N LEU A 290 -1.03 -24.87 0.05
CA LEU A 290 -2.47 -24.66 0.18
C LEU A 290 -3.25 -25.56 -0.80
N ASP A 291 -2.73 -25.79 -2.01
CA ASP A 291 -3.30 -26.68 -3.01
C ASP A 291 -3.13 -28.17 -2.61
N ASN A 292 -2.08 -28.51 -1.88
CA ASN A 292 -1.81 -29.87 -1.37
C ASN A 292 -2.51 -30.19 -0.03
N LEU A 293 -3.08 -29.20 0.65
CA LEU A 293 -4.07 -29.51 1.67
C LEU A 293 -5.25 -30.14 0.92
N GLU A 294 -5.56 -31.41 1.25
CA GLU A 294 -6.69 -32.21 0.67
C GLU A 294 -8.06 -31.50 0.67
N LEU A 295 -8.04 -30.20 0.87
CA LEU A 295 -9.18 -29.30 0.82
C LEU A 295 -9.57 -28.97 -0.63
N ASP A 296 -8.74 -29.32 -1.64
CA ASP A 296 -8.77 -28.54 -2.86
C ASP A 296 -9.33 -29.20 -4.10
N ASN A 297 -9.41 -30.52 -4.16
CA ASN A 297 -9.85 -31.20 -5.38
C ASN A 297 -10.91 -32.30 -5.16
N SER A 298 -11.54 -32.35 -4.00
CA SER A 298 -12.71 -33.21 -3.88
C SER A 298 -13.91 -32.45 -4.39
N ASP A 299 -14.70 -33.08 -5.28
CA ASP A 299 -16.03 -32.58 -5.68
C ASP A 299 -16.87 -32.17 -4.47
N ALA A 300 -16.68 -32.85 -3.34
CA ALA A 300 -17.30 -32.56 -2.06
C ALA A 300 -16.83 -31.22 -1.42
N PHE A 301 -15.62 -30.71 -1.73
CA PHE A 301 -15.16 -29.40 -1.26
C PHE A 301 -15.78 -28.29 -2.12
N VAL A 302 -15.72 -28.45 -3.44
CA VAL A 302 -16.34 -27.51 -4.41
C VAL A 302 -17.84 -27.43 -4.17
N GLU A 303 -18.50 -28.56 -3.92
CA GLU A 303 -19.94 -28.62 -3.64
C GLU A 303 -20.29 -27.95 -2.31
N ARG A 304 -19.51 -28.18 -1.23
CA ARG A 304 -19.72 -27.53 0.09
C ARG A 304 -19.43 -26.03 0.09
N THR A 305 -18.48 -25.59 -0.71
CA THR A 305 -18.07 -24.16 -0.73
C THR A 305 -18.73 -23.37 -1.85
N GLN A 306 -19.40 -24.04 -2.78
CA GLN A 306 -19.87 -23.44 -4.04
C GLN A 306 -18.75 -22.63 -4.73
N GLY A 307 -17.52 -23.16 -4.67
CA GLY A 307 -16.32 -22.50 -5.20
C GLY A 307 -15.81 -21.32 -4.34
N ASN A 308 -16.32 -21.12 -3.12
CA ASN A 308 -15.85 -20.04 -2.23
C ASN A 308 -15.29 -20.60 -0.91
N PRO A 309 -13.94 -20.63 -0.72
CA PRO A 309 -13.31 -21.14 0.49
C PRO A 309 -13.77 -20.48 1.79
N THR A 310 -14.18 -19.21 1.73
CA THR A 310 -14.67 -18.48 2.93
C THR A 310 -16.03 -18.97 3.40
N SER A 311 -16.77 -19.72 2.58
CA SER A 311 -18.08 -20.27 2.98
C SER A 311 -17.93 -21.38 4.03
N ILE A 312 -16.81 -22.12 4.04
CA ILE A 312 -16.52 -23.13 5.07
C ILE A 312 -16.32 -22.49 6.43
N LEU A 313 -15.47 -21.43 6.49
CA LEU A 313 -15.23 -20.71 7.74
C LEU A 313 -16.53 -20.09 8.28
N LYS A 314 -17.37 -19.51 7.40
CA LYS A 314 -18.68 -19.00 7.80
C LYS A 314 -19.62 -20.12 8.29
N GLY A 315 -19.63 -21.25 7.62
CA GLY A 315 -20.44 -22.41 8.01
C GLY A 315 -20.00 -22.99 9.34
N ALA A 316 -18.70 -23.19 9.55
CA ALA A 316 -18.14 -23.71 10.81
C ALA A 316 -18.36 -22.75 11.98
N MET A 317 -18.14 -21.45 11.78
CA MET A 317 -18.44 -20.42 12.78
C MET A 317 -19.93 -20.38 13.13
N PHE A 318 -20.81 -20.47 12.15
CA PHE A 318 -22.26 -20.46 12.38
C PHE A 318 -22.72 -21.67 13.18
N GLN A 319 -22.21 -22.86 12.88
CA GLN A 319 -22.50 -24.08 13.62
C GLN A 319 -21.99 -24.00 15.06
N GLU A 320 -20.78 -23.45 15.29
CA GLU A 320 -20.21 -23.28 16.63
C GLU A 320 -20.99 -22.24 17.43
N ILE A 321 -21.39 -21.13 16.82
CA ILE A 321 -22.27 -20.12 17.46
C ILE A 321 -23.62 -20.75 17.85
N GLN A 322 -24.21 -21.57 17.01
CA GLN A 322 -25.45 -22.28 17.34
C GLN A 322 -25.26 -23.28 18.48
N ARG A 323 -24.14 -24.04 18.49
CA ARG A 323 -23.76 -24.93 19.55
C ARG A 323 -23.59 -24.19 20.90
N LEU A 324 -22.86 -23.08 20.90
CA LEU A 324 -22.66 -22.27 22.10
C LEU A 324 -23.95 -21.62 22.61
N ASN A 325 -24.86 -21.24 21.75
CA ASN A 325 -26.18 -20.70 22.13
C ASN A 325 -27.11 -21.78 22.67
N ALA A 326 -26.96 -23.04 22.25
CA ALA A 326 -27.72 -24.16 22.79
C ALA A 326 -27.24 -24.56 24.18
N LEU A 327 -25.96 -24.33 24.52
CA LEU A 327 -25.40 -24.59 25.86
C LEU A 327 -25.75 -23.51 26.89
N LYS A 328 -26.33 -22.39 26.47
CA LYS A 328 -26.79 -21.28 27.33
C LYS A 328 -28.27 -21.39 27.74
N LYS A 329 -28.97 -22.39 27.20
CA LYS A 329 -30.35 -22.77 27.58
C LYS A 329 -30.33 -23.99 28.46
#